data_e2790721b40eb6b88688bbaa8657b6af
#
_entry.id   e2790721b40eb6b88688bbaa8657b6af
#
_cell.length_a   1.000
_cell.length_b   1.000
_cell.length_c   1.000
_cell.angle_alpha   90.00
_cell.angle_beta   90.00
_cell.angle_gamma   90.00
#
_symmetry.space_group_name_H-M   'P 1'
#
loop_
_entity.id
_entity.type
_entity.pdbx_description
1 polymer ?
#
loop_
_entity_poly.entity_id
_entity_poly.type
_entity_poly.pdbx_seq_one_letter_code
_entity_poly.pdbx_strand_id
1 'polypeptide(L)'
;MKGDERNMTNNLGTNLLWYRQGAQSWNEALPLGNGRMGAMVFGDGAHERICLNEDTLWSGFPTYYRRPGQKESYKKAQALALEGKLKEAQRELEENFTGLWCQAYMPFGDIELEMQHGAAPENLARALDMQTGLHTVTYTAGGKRYERELFVSFPDQVLAMRLTCDVPGELSFRVHLAPAMRAETHLEQDSMSAQGHCPVYCWHYGPPQDPRGVLEYGREEAEMGMGFYGEMRVLPRGGRMQRQGGSLQITGADSAVILLNIRTSFNGWDHHPVLDGRPFVAPCRQELDAAGEKGYDALRQAHVADHQALYDRVELELGGGDEKLLPTDERLYRHENGEDDLALYALYF
;
A
#
# COMPACT_ATOMS: atom_id res chain seq x y z
N MET A 1 -27.32 -21.41 5.08
CA MET A 1 -25.86 -21.30 5.06
C MET A 1 -25.24 -21.72 3.70
N LYS A 2 -25.67 -22.78 3.01
CA LYS A 2 -25.10 -23.12 1.67
C LYS A 2 -25.63 -22.31 0.48
N GLY A 3 -26.61 -21.46 0.64
CA GLY A 3 -27.22 -20.67 -0.44
C GLY A 3 -26.52 -19.32 -0.71
N ASP A 4 -26.00 -18.67 0.34
CA ASP A 4 -25.32 -17.37 0.21
C ASP A 4 -23.88 -17.50 -0.29
N GLU A 5 -23.16 -18.54 0.11
CA GLU A 5 -21.82 -18.84 -0.39
C GLU A 5 -21.83 -19.10 -1.90
N ARG A 6 -22.85 -19.80 -2.43
CA ARG A 6 -22.99 -20.04 -3.88
C ARG A 6 -23.32 -18.78 -4.67
N ASN A 7 -24.00 -17.80 -4.09
CA ASN A 7 -24.31 -16.54 -4.77
C ASN A 7 -23.08 -15.60 -4.82
N MET A 8 -22.20 -15.64 -3.81
CA MET A 8 -20.90 -14.93 -3.90
C MET A 8 -19.98 -15.55 -4.94
N THR A 9 -19.89 -16.89 -4.98
CA THR A 9 -18.96 -17.58 -5.89
C THR A 9 -19.44 -17.68 -7.34
N ASN A 10 -20.73 -17.62 -7.61
CA ASN A 10 -21.25 -17.67 -9.00
C ASN A 10 -21.04 -16.40 -9.83
N ASN A 11 -20.69 -15.27 -9.17
CA ASN A 11 -20.31 -14.02 -9.83
C ASN A 11 -18.81 -13.68 -9.73
N LEU A 12 -18.04 -14.51 -9.02
CA LEU A 12 -16.60 -14.28 -8.85
C LEU A 12 -15.87 -14.91 -10.04
N GLY A 13 -15.11 -14.10 -10.75
CA GLY A 13 -14.24 -14.54 -11.85
C GLY A 13 -13.19 -15.56 -11.39
N THR A 14 -12.55 -16.23 -12.33
CA THR A 14 -11.49 -17.22 -12.06
C THR A 14 -10.20 -16.60 -11.50
N ASN A 15 -10.02 -15.29 -11.66
CA ASN A 15 -8.81 -14.53 -11.32
C ASN A 15 -8.96 -13.81 -9.97
N LEU A 16 -9.34 -14.57 -8.92
CA LEU A 16 -9.65 -14.03 -7.61
C LEU A 16 -8.70 -14.59 -6.53
N LEU A 17 -8.05 -13.69 -5.79
CA LEU A 17 -7.44 -14.03 -4.51
C LEU A 17 -8.46 -13.73 -3.41
N TRP A 18 -8.92 -14.74 -2.65
CA TRP A 18 -9.91 -14.50 -1.63
C TRP A 18 -9.73 -15.34 -0.37
N TYR A 19 -10.20 -14.83 0.77
CA TYR A 19 -9.99 -15.39 2.10
C TYR A 19 -11.22 -15.17 2.98
N ARG A 20 -11.43 -16.05 3.94
CA ARG A 20 -12.52 -15.96 4.93
C ARG A 20 -12.15 -15.20 6.20
N GLN A 21 -10.96 -14.65 6.28
CA GLN A 21 -10.45 -13.95 7.45
C GLN A 21 -9.58 -12.77 7.04
N GLY A 22 -9.48 -11.76 7.92
CA GLY A 22 -8.51 -10.67 7.77
C GLY A 22 -7.07 -11.16 7.85
N ALA A 23 -6.15 -10.46 7.21
CA ALA A 23 -4.72 -10.73 7.29
C ALA A 23 -4.20 -10.51 8.71
N GLN A 24 -3.35 -11.42 9.19
CA GLN A 24 -2.70 -11.32 10.49
C GLN A 24 -1.30 -10.72 10.39
N SER A 25 -0.73 -10.74 9.20
CA SER A 25 0.60 -10.22 8.89
C SER A 25 0.60 -9.44 7.57
N TRP A 26 1.65 -8.63 7.36
CA TRP A 26 1.81 -7.87 6.11
C TRP A 26 1.86 -8.77 4.87
N ASN A 27 2.48 -9.95 4.98
CA ASN A 27 2.59 -10.91 3.87
C ASN A 27 1.24 -11.55 3.46
N GLU A 28 0.24 -11.50 4.32
CA GLU A 28 -1.11 -12.02 4.04
C GLU A 28 -2.03 -10.92 3.49
N ALA A 29 -1.64 -9.64 3.64
CA ALA A 29 -2.41 -8.52 3.13
C ALA A 29 -2.43 -8.53 1.59
N LEU A 30 -3.53 -8.04 0.99
CA LEU A 30 -3.69 -8.02 -0.46
C LEU A 30 -3.21 -6.68 -1.04
N PRO A 31 -2.40 -6.72 -2.12
CA PRO A 31 -1.79 -5.53 -2.68
C PRO A 31 -2.73 -4.80 -3.65
N LEU A 32 -2.69 -3.48 -3.60
CA LEU A 32 -3.23 -2.58 -4.62
C LEU A 32 -2.14 -1.59 -5.04
N GLY A 33 -2.18 -1.10 -6.27
CA GLY A 33 -1.22 -0.11 -6.72
C GLY A 33 -1.49 0.42 -8.13
N ASN A 34 -0.91 1.59 -8.43
CA ASN A 34 -0.98 2.22 -9.74
C ASN A 34 0.41 2.50 -10.35
N GLY A 35 1.46 1.84 -9.83
CA GLY A 35 2.85 2.05 -10.23
C GLY A 35 3.55 3.19 -9.47
N ARG A 36 2.81 4.12 -8.84
CA ARG A 36 3.34 5.19 -7.99
C ARG A 36 2.95 4.99 -6.52
N MET A 37 1.67 4.89 -6.23
CA MET A 37 1.18 4.56 -4.89
C MET A 37 0.92 3.07 -4.78
N GLY A 38 1.21 2.51 -3.62
CA GLY A 38 0.90 1.15 -3.24
C GLY A 38 0.14 1.09 -1.91
N ALA A 39 -0.72 0.09 -1.77
CA ALA A 39 -1.46 -0.17 -0.55
C ALA A 39 -1.48 -1.68 -0.28
N MET A 40 -1.23 -2.07 0.98
CA MET A 40 -1.43 -3.44 1.47
C MET A 40 -2.65 -3.44 2.37
N VAL A 41 -3.72 -4.12 1.95
CA VAL A 41 -5.03 -4.12 2.61
C VAL A 41 -5.19 -5.38 3.44
N PHE A 42 -5.38 -5.23 4.75
CA PHE A 42 -5.52 -6.35 5.67
C PHE A 42 -6.91 -7.00 5.61
N GLY A 43 -7.94 -6.23 5.34
CA GLY A 43 -9.29 -6.74 5.10
C GLY A 43 -10.00 -7.25 6.35
N ASP A 44 -9.72 -6.68 7.52
CA ASP A 44 -10.45 -7.01 8.76
C ASP A 44 -11.80 -6.30 8.83
N GLY A 45 -12.82 -6.96 9.36
CA GLY A 45 -14.19 -6.44 9.43
C GLY A 45 -14.40 -5.35 10.48
N ALA A 46 -13.66 -5.38 11.58
CA ALA A 46 -13.79 -4.44 12.70
C ALA A 46 -12.70 -3.37 12.68
N HIS A 47 -11.45 -3.77 12.43
CA HIS A 47 -10.27 -2.91 12.50
C HIS A 47 -9.45 -3.03 11.22
N GLU A 48 -9.78 -2.23 10.20
CA GLU A 48 -9.03 -2.23 8.94
C GLU A 48 -7.72 -1.47 9.10
N ARG A 49 -6.67 -2.05 8.54
CA ARG A 49 -5.38 -1.41 8.36
C ARG A 49 -4.99 -1.45 6.88
N ILE A 50 -4.59 -0.33 6.34
CA ILE A 50 -4.09 -0.22 4.97
C ILE A 50 -2.71 0.42 5.04
N CYS A 51 -1.65 -0.37 4.80
CA CYS A 51 -0.28 0.15 4.76
C CYS A 51 -0.02 0.82 3.42
N LEU A 52 0.49 2.04 3.45
CA LEU A 52 0.64 2.92 2.30
C LEU A 52 2.10 3.13 1.93
N ASN A 53 2.36 3.11 0.64
CA ASN A 53 3.66 3.43 0.05
C ASN A 53 3.51 4.38 -1.14
N GLU A 54 4.59 5.10 -1.44
CA GLU A 54 4.78 5.88 -2.65
C GLU A 54 6.20 5.62 -3.18
N ASP A 55 6.38 5.43 -4.48
CA ASP A 55 7.58 4.85 -5.10
C ASP A 55 8.85 5.69 -4.93
N THR A 56 8.71 6.98 -4.64
CA THR A 56 9.82 7.91 -4.45
C THR A 56 10.15 8.21 -2.98
N LEU A 57 9.48 7.56 -2.03
CA LEU A 57 9.79 7.69 -0.60
C LEU A 57 11.07 6.92 -0.24
N TRP A 58 12.21 7.59 -0.35
CA TRP A 58 13.52 7.04 -0.01
C TRP A 58 14.23 7.90 1.01
N SER A 59 15.00 7.28 1.90
CA SER A 59 15.89 8.01 2.81
C SER A 59 17.02 8.69 2.04
N GLY A 60 17.61 9.74 2.63
CA GLY A 60 18.77 10.43 2.09
C GLY A 60 18.49 11.36 0.91
N PHE A 61 19.55 11.66 0.20
CA PHE A 61 19.59 12.49 -1.01
C PHE A 61 20.76 12.04 -1.90
N PRO A 62 20.85 12.45 -3.18
CA PRO A 62 21.92 12.05 -4.08
C PRO A 62 23.30 12.35 -3.52
N THR A 63 24.15 11.33 -3.44
CA THR A 63 25.49 11.44 -2.91
C THR A 63 26.47 10.76 -3.86
N TYR A 64 27.46 11.52 -4.35
CA TYR A 64 28.54 10.97 -5.15
C TYR A 64 29.68 10.51 -4.24
N TYR A 65 29.66 9.22 -3.91
CA TYR A 65 30.69 8.65 -3.06
C TYR A 65 31.77 7.97 -3.90
N ARG A 66 32.98 8.52 -3.83
CA ARG A 66 34.18 7.88 -4.41
C ARG A 66 35.22 7.64 -3.31
N ARG A 67 35.59 6.41 -3.13
CA ARG A 67 36.73 6.08 -2.22
C ARG A 67 38.06 6.35 -2.91
N PRO A 68 39.02 6.99 -2.23
CA PRO A 68 40.38 7.04 -2.71
C PRO A 68 40.95 5.60 -2.89
N GLY A 69 41.70 5.36 -3.95
CA GLY A 69 42.32 4.05 -4.17
C GLY A 69 41.44 2.94 -4.75
N GLN A 70 40.22 3.23 -5.18
CA GLN A 70 39.30 2.22 -5.75
C GLN A 70 39.91 1.44 -6.93
N LYS A 71 40.68 2.09 -7.79
CA LYS A 71 41.36 1.44 -8.94
C LYS A 71 42.36 0.42 -8.50
N GLU A 72 43.18 0.73 -7.49
CA GLU A 72 44.17 -0.13 -6.91
C GLU A 72 43.55 -1.32 -6.18
N SER A 73 42.48 -1.06 -5.41
CA SER A 73 41.70 -2.09 -4.74
C SER A 73 41.08 -3.07 -5.74
N TYR A 74 40.46 -2.57 -6.84
CA TYR A 74 39.93 -3.43 -7.89
C TYR A 74 41.01 -4.35 -8.49
N LYS A 75 42.21 -3.82 -8.82
CA LYS A 75 43.29 -4.61 -9.36
C LYS A 75 43.79 -5.67 -8.37
N LYS A 76 43.85 -5.33 -7.09
CA LYS A 76 44.22 -6.28 -6.03
C LYS A 76 43.21 -7.40 -5.90
N ALA A 77 41.91 -7.06 -5.90
CA ALA A 77 40.83 -8.04 -5.86
C ALA A 77 40.87 -8.97 -7.09
N GLN A 78 41.14 -8.41 -8.28
CA GLN A 78 41.29 -9.19 -9.51
C GLN A 78 42.44 -10.18 -9.41
N ALA A 79 43.62 -9.76 -8.89
CA ALA A 79 44.77 -10.66 -8.69
C ALA A 79 44.45 -11.78 -7.71
N LEU A 80 43.82 -11.46 -6.58
CA LEU A 80 43.37 -12.45 -5.59
C LEU A 80 42.38 -13.46 -6.18
N ALA A 81 41.45 -13.00 -7.00
CA ALA A 81 40.46 -13.87 -7.65
C ALA A 81 41.14 -14.83 -8.65
N LEU A 82 42.13 -14.36 -9.42
CA LEU A 82 42.91 -15.19 -10.35
C LEU A 82 43.78 -16.24 -9.61
N GLU A 83 44.18 -15.95 -8.37
CA GLU A 83 44.86 -16.91 -7.49
C GLU A 83 43.89 -17.90 -6.80
N GLY A 84 42.60 -17.80 -7.04
CA GLY A 84 41.58 -18.63 -6.40
C GLY A 84 41.20 -18.18 -4.97
N LYS A 85 41.71 -17.05 -4.50
CA LYS A 85 41.46 -16.47 -3.16
C LYS A 85 40.19 -15.63 -3.14
N LEU A 86 39.03 -16.26 -3.46
CA LEU A 86 37.76 -15.55 -3.70
C LEU A 86 37.25 -14.78 -2.47
N LYS A 87 37.38 -15.35 -1.25
CA LYS A 87 36.97 -14.69 -0.02
C LYS A 87 37.79 -13.44 0.30
N GLU A 88 39.09 -13.47 -0.01
CA GLU A 88 39.97 -12.32 0.18
C GLU A 88 39.68 -11.24 -0.87
N ALA A 89 39.43 -11.64 -2.11
CA ALA A 89 39.02 -10.73 -3.18
C ALA A 89 37.70 -10.03 -2.85
N GLN A 90 36.71 -10.79 -2.35
CA GLN A 90 35.41 -10.22 -1.93
C GLN A 90 35.60 -9.20 -0.80
N ARG A 91 36.38 -9.55 0.24
CA ARG A 91 36.67 -8.64 1.36
C ARG A 91 37.34 -7.35 0.89
N GLU A 92 38.34 -7.47 -0.01
CA GLU A 92 38.99 -6.30 -0.58
C GLU A 92 38.04 -5.37 -1.31
N LEU A 93 37.06 -5.92 -2.07
CA LEU A 93 36.03 -5.13 -2.74
C LEU A 93 35.09 -4.48 -1.75
N GLU A 94 34.56 -5.22 -0.78
CA GLU A 94 33.61 -4.71 0.22
C GLU A 94 34.23 -3.59 1.06
N GLU A 95 35.48 -3.74 1.50
CA GLU A 95 36.13 -2.77 2.37
C GLU A 95 36.66 -1.54 1.63
N ASN A 96 37.13 -1.69 0.40
CA ASN A 96 37.96 -0.66 -0.25
C ASN A 96 37.44 -0.19 -1.63
N PHE A 97 36.52 -0.93 -2.25
CA PHE A 97 36.03 -0.61 -3.59
C PHE A 97 34.55 -0.19 -3.62
N THR A 98 33.67 -0.95 -2.96
CA THR A 98 32.22 -0.66 -2.95
C THR A 98 31.94 0.67 -2.27
N GLY A 99 30.89 1.34 -2.73
CA GLY A 99 30.37 2.57 -2.13
C GLY A 99 29.65 2.32 -0.80
N LEU A 100 28.93 3.33 -0.36
CA LEU A 100 27.96 3.19 0.74
C LEU A 100 26.80 2.29 0.29
N TRP A 101 26.08 1.72 1.26
CA TRP A 101 24.85 1.00 1.01
C TRP A 101 23.83 1.92 0.32
N CYS A 102 22.93 1.34 -0.46
CA CYS A 102 21.81 2.09 -1.03
C CYS A 102 20.96 2.69 0.10
N GLN A 103 20.23 3.75 -0.21
CA GLN A 103 19.26 4.33 0.70
C GLN A 103 18.10 3.36 0.94
N ALA A 104 17.37 3.54 2.04
CA ALA A 104 16.23 2.72 2.40
C ALA A 104 14.93 3.25 1.77
N TYR A 105 14.12 2.33 1.24
CA TYR A 105 12.74 2.61 0.87
C TYR A 105 11.90 2.78 2.13
N MET A 106 11.16 3.88 2.21
CA MET A 106 10.44 4.27 3.42
C MET A 106 8.93 4.09 3.26
N PRO A 107 8.22 3.51 4.24
CA PRO A 107 6.76 3.50 4.24
C PRO A 107 6.21 4.91 4.48
N PHE A 108 5.08 5.24 3.85
CA PHE A 108 4.37 6.49 4.17
C PHE A 108 3.70 6.40 5.54
N GLY A 109 3.00 5.32 5.80
CA GLY A 109 2.20 5.07 7.01
C GLY A 109 0.96 4.26 6.71
N ASP A 110 -0.04 4.36 7.59
CA ASP A 110 -1.23 3.53 7.52
C ASP A 110 -2.52 4.38 7.53
N ILE A 111 -3.57 3.90 6.85
CA ILE A 111 -4.94 4.23 7.19
C ILE A 111 -5.40 3.21 8.22
N GLU A 112 -5.87 3.69 9.35
CA GLU A 112 -6.50 2.89 10.41
C GLU A 112 -7.99 3.22 10.46
N LEU A 113 -8.85 2.20 10.31
CA LEU A 113 -10.28 2.37 10.34
C LEU A 113 -10.89 1.42 11.37
N GLU A 114 -11.68 1.97 12.29
CA GLU A 114 -12.39 1.23 13.34
C GLU A 114 -13.90 1.33 13.09
N MET A 115 -14.51 0.20 12.78
CA MET A 115 -15.96 0.11 12.58
C MET A 115 -16.69 0.11 13.92
N GLN A 116 -17.79 0.86 13.99
CA GLN A 116 -18.57 1.03 15.22
C GLN A 116 -19.99 0.43 15.10
N HIS A 117 -20.06 -0.82 14.66
CA HIS A 117 -21.32 -1.54 14.49
C HIS A 117 -21.78 -2.30 15.74
N GLY A 118 -21.03 -2.28 16.86
CA GLY A 118 -21.44 -2.83 18.15
C GLY A 118 -21.56 -4.35 18.25
N ALA A 119 -21.19 -5.08 17.19
CA ALA A 119 -21.22 -6.54 17.12
C ALA A 119 -19.95 -7.07 16.42
N ALA A 120 -19.56 -8.29 16.72
CA ALA A 120 -18.45 -8.92 16.03
C ALA A 120 -18.78 -9.18 14.56
N PRO A 121 -17.83 -9.01 13.63
CA PRO A 121 -18.00 -9.40 12.24
C PRO A 121 -18.18 -10.93 12.09
N GLU A 122 -19.14 -11.32 11.26
CA GLU A 122 -19.42 -12.70 10.89
C GLU A 122 -19.41 -12.83 9.36
N ASN A 123 -19.18 -14.03 8.84
CA ASN A 123 -19.20 -14.33 7.40
C ASN A 123 -18.28 -13.40 6.60
N LEU A 124 -17.11 -13.10 7.14
CA LEU A 124 -16.15 -12.25 6.48
C LEU A 124 -15.60 -12.90 5.21
N ALA A 125 -15.56 -12.13 4.13
CA ALA A 125 -14.84 -12.45 2.91
C ALA A 125 -14.07 -11.20 2.46
N ARG A 126 -12.78 -11.36 2.22
CA ARG A 126 -11.94 -10.36 1.55
C ARG A 126 -11.43 -10.92 0.23
N ALA A 127 -11.41 -10.11 -0.79
CA ALA A 127 -11.05 -10.54 -2.13
C ALA A 127 -10.33 -9.45 -2.91
N LEU A 128 -9.39 -9.87 -3.74
CA LEU A 128 -8.79 -9.07 -4.81
C LEU A 128 -9.15 -9.70 -6.14
N ASP A 129 -9.94 -9.01 -6.94
CA ASP A 129 -10.19 -9.36 -8.32
C ASP A 129 -9.04 -8.84 -9.18
N MET A 130 -8.20 -9.74 -9.66
CA MET A 130 -7.02 -9.39 -10.44
C MET A 130 -7.37 -8.85 -11.83
N GLN A 131 -8.54 -9.19 -12.38
CA GLN A 131 -8.99 -8.68 -13.67
C GLN A 131 -9.44 -7.23 -13.62
N THR A 132 -9.97 -6.79 -12.49
CA THR A 132 -10.46 -5.42 -12.31
C THR A 132 -9.56 -4.56 -11.42
N GLY A 133 -8.62 -5.16 -10.70
CA GLY A 133 -7.80 -4.48 -9.71
C GLY A 133 -8.59 -3.94 -8.51
N LEU A 134 -9.77 -4.53 -8.24
CA LEU A 134 -10.65 -4.13 -7.13
C LEU A 134 -10.46 -5.05 -5.92
N HIS A 135 -10.28 -4.46 -4.76
CA HIS A 135 -10.30 -5.17 -3.49
C HIS A 135 -11.64 -4.97 -2.80
N THR A 136 -12.24 -6.05 -2.31
CA THR A 136 -13.52 -6.01 -1.58
C THR A 136 -13.40 -6.70 -0.22
N VAL A 137 -14.11 -6.15 0.77
CA VAL A 137 -14.32 -6.79 2.08
C VAL A 137 -15.82 -6.77 2.35
N THR A 138 -16.39 -7.94 2.55
CA THR A 138 -17.82 -8.08 2.91
C THR A 138 -17.96 -8.89 4.19
N TYR A 139 -18.88 -8.50 5.04
CA TYR A 139 -19.20 -9.22 6.29
C TYR A 139 -20.58 -8.82 6.81
N THR A 140 -21.06 -9.55 7.79
CA THR A 140 -22.28 -9.19 8.55
C THR A 140 -21.90 -8.85 9.99
N ALA A 141 -22.58 -7.85 10.57
CA ALA A 141 -22.45 -7.51 11.98
C ALA A 141 -23.81 -7.03 12.52
N GLY A 142 -24.27 -7.61 13.61
CA GLY A 142 -25.58 -7.29 14.16
C GLY A 142 -26.75 -7.49 13.19
N GLY A 143 -26.66 -8.45 12.28
CA GLY A 143 -27.66 -8.77 11.26
C GLY A 143 -27.69 -7.82 10.05
N LYS A 144 -26.73 -6.91 9.92
CA LYS A 144 -26.57 -5.97 8.81
C LYS A 144 -25.36 -6.36 7.98
N ARG A 145 -25.42 -6.14 6.65
CA ARG A 145 -24.32 -6.40 5.73
C ARG A 145 -23.53 -5.12 5.49
N TYR A 146 -22.22 -5.25 5.63
CA TYR A 146 -21.24 -4.19 5.36
C TYR A 146 -20.38 -4.59 4.19
N GLU A 147 -20.00 -3.60 3.37
CA GLU A 147 -19.10 -3.77 2.25
C GLU A 147 -18.12 -2.60 2.17
N ARG A 148 -16.84 -2.92 1.90
CA ARG A 148 -15.81 -1.96 1.50
C ARG A 148 -15.26 -2.38 0.15
N GLU A 149 -15.17 -1.45 -0.79
CA GLU A 149 -14.54 -1.63 -2.09
C GLU A 149 -13.41 -0.60 -2.24
N LEU A 150 -12.21 -1.05 -2.61
CA LEU A 150 -11.00 -0.24 -2.70
C LEU A 150 -10.28 -0.47 -4.01
N PHE A 151 -9.64 0.58 -4.53
CA PHE A 151 -8.70 0.53 -5.63
C PHE A 151 -7.72 1.71 -5.57
N VAL A 152 -6.60 1.60 -6.32
CA VAL A 152 -5.64 2.69 -6.52
C VAL A 152 -5.62 3.05 -8.00
N SER A 153 -6.26 4.17 -8.35
CA SER A 153 -6.46 4.63 -9.73
C SER A 153 -5.18 5.20 -10.33
N PHE A 154 -4.76 4.70 -11.49
CA PHE A 154 -3.70 5.33 -12.27
C PHE A 154 -4.20 6.59 -12.99
N PRO A 155 -5.36 6.60 -13.68
CA PRO A 155 -5.84 7.81 -14.36
C PRO A 155 -6.08 8.99 -13.43
N ASP A 156 -6.54 8.74 -12.21
CA ASP A 156 -6.93 9.78 -11.26
C ASP A 156 -5.91 10.01 -10.14
N GLN A 157 -4.87 9.16 -10.04
CA GLN A 157 -3.77 9.25 -9.07
C GLN A 157 -4.21 9.27 -7.61
N VAL A 158 -5.29 8.57 -7.27
CA VAL A 158 -5.82 8.45 -5.90
C VAL A 158 -6.08 7.00 -5.51
N LEU A 159 -5.96 6.70 -4.21
CA LEU A 159 -6.64 5.58 -3.59
C LEU A 159 -8.08 6.00 -3.33
N ALA A 160 -9.03 5.19 -3.74
CA ALA A 160 -10.45 5.39 -3.47
C ALA A 160 -11.02 4.18 -2.73
N MET A 161 -11.74 4.42 -1.63
CA MET A 161 -12.41 3.40 -0.85
C MET A 161 -13.86 3.84 -0.61
N ARG A 162 -14.81 2.97 -0.93
CA ARG A 162 -16.22 3.15 -0.60
C ARG A 162 -16.63 2.18 0.51
N LEU A 163 -17.34 2.71 1.50
CA LEU A 163 -17.95 1.95 2.58
C LEU A 163 -19.48 2.06 2.46
N THR A 164 -20.16 0.92 2.59
CA THR A 164 -21.63 0.85 2.55
C THR A 164 -22.17 -0.10 3.63
N CYS A 165 -23.41 0.12 4.01
CA CYS A 165 -24.23 -0.78 4.79
C CYS A 165 -25.57 -0.99 4.06
N ASP A 166 -26.14 -2.19 4.10
CA ASP A 166 -27.45 -2.50 3.49
C ASP A 166 -28.62 -1.81 4.18
N VAL A 167 -28.40 -1.28 5.40
CA VAL A 167 -29.38 -0.49 6.15
C VAL A 167 -28.95 0.98 6.19
N PRO A 168 -29.69 1.91 5.57
CA PRO A 168 -29.39 3.33 5.62
C PRO A 168 -29.27 3.87 7.05
N GLY A 169 -28.31 4.79 7.28
CA GLY A 169 -28.09 5.41 8.58
C GLY A 169 -27.34 4.52 9.60
N GLU A 170 -26.85 3.36 9.20
CA GLU A 170 -26.19 2.41 10.11
C GLU A 170 -24.68 2.33 9.95
N LEU A 171 -24.10 3.08 9.01
CA LEU A 171 -22.67 3.14 8.84
C LEU A 171 -22.05 4.12 9.84
N SER A 172 -21.29 3.57 10.79
CA SER A 172 -20.55 4.36 11.78
C SER A 172 -19.13 3.81 11.91
N PHE A 173 -18.13 4.71 11.85
CA PHE A 173 -16.72 4.33 11.94
C PHE A 173 -15.85 5.52 12.36
N ARG A 174 -14.66 5.21 12.80
CA ARG A 174 -13.58 6.17 13.02
C ARG A 174 -12.43 5.87 12.05
N VAL A 175 -11.83 6.92 11.49
CA VAL A 175 -10.69 6.77 10.59
C VAL A 175 -9.57 7.73 10.98
N HIS A 176 -8.34 7.22 10.88
CA HIS A 176 -7.10 7.93 11.19
C HIS A 176 -6.05 7.71 10.10
N LEU A 177 -5.25 8.74 9.83
CA LEU A 177 -4.06 8.66 8.98
C LEU A 177 -2.83 8.69 9.90
N ALA A 178 -2.11 7.58 9.97
CA ALA A 178 -0.98 7.36 10.86
C ALA A 178 0.35 7.35 10.07
N PRO A 179 1.09 8.48 9.99
CA PRO A 179 2.37 8.50 9.28
C PRO A 179 3.41 7.65 10.01
N ALA A 180 4.20 6.88 9.26
CA ALA A 180 5.28 6.05 9.80
C ALA A 180 6.56 6.84 10.10
N MET A 181 6.73 8.00 9.46
CA MET A 181 7.87 8.90 9.61
C MET A 181 7.46 10.14 10.40
N ARG A 182 8.46 10.93 10.84
CA ARG A 182 8.21 12.22 11.47
C ARG A 182 7.45 13.13 10.51
N ALA A 183 6.26 13.57 10.90
CA ALA A 183 5.40 14.43 10.12
C ALA A 183 4.62 15.40 11.00
N GLU A 184 4.30 16.56 10.45
CA GLU A 184 3.26 17.44 10.96
C GLU A 184 1.91 16.93 10.44
N THR A 185 0.96 16.71 11.33
CA THR A 185 -0.38 16.23 10.99
C THR A 185 -1.40 17.32 11.19
N HIS A 186 -2.29 17.49 10.22
CA HIS A 186 -3.39 18.44 10.31
C HIS A 186 -4.71 17.71 10.18
N LEU A 187 -5.65 18.07 11.03
CA LEU A 187 -7.02 17.54 11.04
C LEU A 187 -7.99 18.66 10.74
N GLU A 188 -8.55 18.68 9.54
CA GLU A 188 -9.57 19.62 9.09
C GLU A 188 -10.98 19.03 9.30
N GLN A 189 -12.01 19.66 8.75
CA GLN A 189 -13.39 19.24 8.96
C GLN A 189 -13.70 17.87 8.32
N ASP A 190 -13.13 17.62 7.16
CA ASP A 190 -13.40 16.45 6.31
C ASP A 190 -12.11 15.77 5.81
N SER A 191 -10.95 16.23 6.25
CA SER A 191 -9.66 15.71 5.82
C SER A 191 -8.64 15.59 6.93
N MET A 192 -7.66 14.72 6.70
CA MET A 192 -6.45 14.57 7.47
C MET A 192 -5.26 14.61 6.55
N SER A 193 -4.23 15.34 6.91
CA SER A 193 -2.98 15.36 6.14
C SER A 193 -1.76 15.14 7.03
N ALA A 194 -0.70 14.62 6.40
CA ALA A 194 0.62 14.46 7.00
C ALA A 194 1.68 15.01 6.05
N GLN A 195 2.55 15.88 6.56
CA GLN A 195 3.64 16.49 5.81
C GLN A 195 4.95 16.35 6.56
N GLY A 196 6.02 15.98 5.87
CA GLY A 196 7.33 15.82 6.49
C GLY A 196 8.44 15.58 5.49
N HIS A 197 9.58 15.10 6.00
CA HIS A 197 10.72 14.70 5.20
C HIS A 197 11.15 13.29 5.59
N CYS A 198 11.59 12.51 4.62
CA CYS A 198 12.24 11.23 4.88
C CYS A 198 13.52 11.44 5.70
N PRO A 199 13.94 10.46 6.52
CA PRO A 199 15.23 10.52 7.19
C PRO A 199 16.36 10.58 6.17
N VAL A 200 17.47 11.19 6.54
CA VAL A 200 18.70 11.22 5.72
C VAL A 200 19.49 9.94 5.86
N TYR A 201 19.24 9.19 6.91
CA TYR A 201 19.81 7.88 7.15
C TYR A 201 18.78 6.96 7.82
N CYS A 202 18.72 5.72 7.35
CA CYS A 202 17.92 4.65 7.94
C CYS A 202 18.73 3.37 7.99
N TRP A 203 18.88 2.78 9.18
CA TRP A 203 19.46 1.45 9.32
C TRP A 203 18.42 0.40 8.95
N HIS A 204 18.70 -0.39 7.91
CA HIS A 204 17.75 -1.35 7.36
C HIS A 204 18.30 -2.78 7.24
N TYR A 205 19.53 -3.03 7.78
CA TYR A 205 20.16 -4.36 7.80
C TYR A 205 20.42 -4.83 9.23
N GLY A 206 19.76 -5.92 9.65
CA GLY A 206 20.00 -6.56 10.93
C GLY A 206 19.68 -5.71 12.16
N PRO A 207 20.04 -6.16 13.35
CA PRO A 207 19.85 -5.39 14.58
C PRO A 207 20.66 -4.09 14.53
N PRO A 208 20.10 -2.96 15.00
CA PRO A 208 20.82 -1.68 15.00
C PRO A 208 22.06 -1.77 15.87
N GLN A 209 23.22 -1.65 15.25
CA GLN A 209 24.52 -1.59 15.90
C GLN A 209 25.13 -0.18 15.85
N ASP A 210 24.49 0.73 15.12
CA ASP A 210 24.91 2.11 14.98
C ASP A 210 24.47 2.93 16.19
N PRO A 211 25.38 3.57 16.92
CA PRO A 211 25.06 4.41 18.07
C PRO A 211 24.21 5.63 17.71
N ARG A 212 24.08 5.99 16.45
CA ARG A 212 23.19 7.07 15.97
C ARG A 212 21.71 6.69 16.00
N GLY A 213 21.38 5.41 16.21
CA GLY A 213 20.02 4.89 16.20
C GLY A 213 19.56 4.44 14.83
N VAL A 214 18.24 4.19 14.70
CA VAL A 214 17.63 3.60 13.50
C VAL A 214 17.37 4.65 12.43
N LEU A 215 16.95 5.87 12.83
CA LEU A 215 16.57 6.96 11.91
C LEU A 215 17.29 8.26 12.28
N GLU A 216 17.89 8.91 11.29
CA GLU A 216 18.52 10.22 11.41
C GLU A 216 17.84 11.21 10.45
N TYR A 217 17.47 12.37 10.95
CA TYR A 217 16.82 13.44 10.19
C TYR A 217 17.76 14.62 10.03
N GLY A 218 17.78 15.23 8.85
CA GLY A 218 18.51 16.47 8.60
C GLY A 218 17.99 17.64 9.46
N ARG A 219 18.85 18.63 9.70
CA ARG A 219 18.52 19.81 10.49
C ARG A 219 18.39 21.06 9.65
N GLU A 220 19.19 21.16 8.60
CA GLU A 220 19.19 22.28 7.68
C GLU A 220 18.62 21.84 6.34
N GLU A 221 18.12 22.78 5.55
CA GLU A 221 17.46 22.51 4.27
C GLU A 221 18.32 21.67 3.31
N ALA A 222 19.62 21.96 3.25
CA ALA A 222 20.59 21.22 2.43
C ALA A 222 20.91 19.81 2.94
N GLU A 223 20.43 19.45 4.12
CA GLU A 223 20.61 18.13 4.74
C GLU A 223 19.30 17.35 4.83
N MET A 224 18.19 17.91 4.38
CA MET A 224 16.89 17.23 4.47
C MET A 224 16.72 16.19 3.37
N GLY A 225 16.11 15.06 3.73
CA GLY A 225 15.69 14.04 2.78
C GLY A 225 14.43 14.41 1.99
N MET A 226 13.90 13.46 1.23
CA MET A 226 12.71 13.61 0.39
C MET A 226 11.54 14.22 1.16
N GLY A 227 11.02 15.37 0.69
CA GLY A 227 9.78 15.95 1.19
C GLY A 227 8.58 15.12 0.77
N PHE A 228 7.60 14.93 1.67
CA PHE A 228 6.37 14.23 1.37
C PHE A 228 5.15 14.94 1.93
N TYR A 229 4.02 14.73 1.27
CA TYR A 229 2.69 15.14 1.70
C TYR A 229 1.70 14.06 1.32
N GLY A 230 0.84 13.68 2.25
CA GLY A 230 -0.31 12.85 1.99
C GLY A 230 -1.56 13.43 2.63
N GLU A 231 -2.67 13.39 1.90
CA GLU A 231 -3.97 13.87 2.39
C GLU A 231 -5.04 12.82 2.12
N MET A 232 -5.82 12.55 3.17
CA MET A 232 -6.99 11.68 3.15
C MET A 232 -8.24 12.53 3.35
N ARG A 233 -9.23 12.38 2.48
CA ARG A 233 -10.55 13.03 2.58
C ARG A 233 -11.64 12.02 2.81
N VAL A 234 -12.63 12.38 3.64
CA VAL A 234 -13.78 11.53 3.96
C VAL A 234 -15.06 12.23 3.53
N LEU A 235 -15.81 11.60 2.64
CA LEU A 235 -17.00 12.13 2.00
C LEU A 235 -18.22 11.25 2.39
N PRO A 236 -18.84 11.46 3.55
CA PRO A 236 -20.01 10.70 3.97
C PRO A 236 -21.26 11.18 3.24
N ARG A 237 -22.14 10.24 2.91
CA ARG A 237 -23.51 10.52 2.48
C ARG A 237 -24.45 10.25 3.63
N GLY A 238 -25.15 11.29 4.09
CA GLY A 238 -25.95 11.22 5.30
C GLY A 238 -25.11 11.20 6.58
N GLY A 239 -25.77 11.07 7.72
CA GLY A 239 -25.13 11.00 9.02
C GLY A 239 -24.45 12.28 9.49
N ARG A 240 -23.49 12.13 10.38
CA ARG A 240 -22.71 13.23 10.98
C ARG A 240 -21.24 12.88 10.97
N MET A 241 -20.40 13.86 10.63
CA MET A 241 -18.96 13.79 10.76
C MET A 241 -18.46 14.78 11.79
N GLN A 242 -17.51 14.37 12.62
CA GLN A 242 -16.87 15.22 13.64
C GLN A 242 -15.43 14.80 13.90
N ARG A 243 -14.63 15.74 14.37
CA ARG A 243 -13.24 15.50 14.80
C ARG A 243 -13.23 15.03 16.25
N GLN A 244 -12.56 13.91 16.51
CA GLN A 244 -12.44 13.36 17.86
C GLN A 244 -11.10 12.64 18.05
N GLY A 245 -10.32 13.04 19.04
CA GLY A 245 -9.10 12.32 19.43
C GLY A 245 -8.07 12.15 18.32
N GLY A 246 -7.91 13.16 17.43
CA GLY A 246 -6.95 13.07 16.32
C GLY A 246 -7.48 12.26 15.11
N SER A 247 -8.77 11.90 15.08
CA SER A 247 -9.41 11.09 14.05
C SER A 247 -10.66 11.79 13.51
N LEU A 248 -11.16 11.35 12.37
CA LEU A 248 -12.50 11.67 11.86
C LEU A 248 -13.47 10.58 12.30
N GLN A 249 -14.53 10.99 12.99
CA GLN A 249 -15.63 10.15 13.46
C GLN A 249 -16.85 10.36 12.60
N ILE A 250 -17.32 9.31 11.94
CA ILE A 250 -18.55 9.27 11.14
C ILE A 250 -19.60 8.50 11.92
N THR A 251 -20.82 9.02 12.00
CA THR A 251 -21.93 8.38 12.73
C THR A 251 -23.20 8.42 11.91
N GLY A 252 -23.81 7.27 11.70
CA GLY A 252 -25.14 7.14 11.08
C GLY A 252 -25.18 7.54 9.61
N ALA A 253 -24.11 7.30 8.84
CA ALA A 253 -24.10 7.56 7.40
C ALA A 253 -24.79 6.42 6.61
N ASP A 254 -25.27 6.74 5.40
CA ASP A 254 -25.80 5.76 4.44
C ASP A 254 -24.62 5.08 3.70
N SER A 255 -23.60 5.86 3.39
CA SER A 255 -22.35 5.41 2.79
C SER A 255 -21.25 6.44 3.03
N ALA A 256 -20.01 6.08 2.76
CA ALA A 256 -18.90 7.04 2.78
C ALA A 256 -17.88 6.69 1.68
N VAL A 257 -17.21 7.71 1.13
CA VAL A 257 -16.06 7.56 0.26
C VAL A 257 -14.86 8.16 0.97
N ILE A 258 -13.75 7.43 0.96
CA ILE A 258 -12.44 7.90 1.42
C ILE A 258 -11.53 8.00 0.20
N LEU A 259 -10.95 9.18 -0.02
CA LEU A 259 -9.95 9.43 -1.05
C LEU A 259 -8.62 9.72 -0.37
N LEU A 260 -7.53 9.17 -0.91
CA LEU A 260 -6.17 9.48 -0.43
C LEU A 260 -5.25 9.68 -1.62
N ASN A 261 -4.37 10.66 -1.50
CA ASN A 261 -3.24 10.85 -2.39
C ASN A 261 -1.97 11.16 -1.59
N ILE A 262 -0.84 10.71 -2.14
CA ILE A 262 0.50 10.97 -1.58
C ILE A 262 1.36 11.52 -2.71
N ARG A 263 2.14 12.56 -2.42
CA ARG A 263 3.10 13.17 -3.33
C ARG A 263 4.40 13.48 -2.61
N THR A 264 5.49 13.47 -3.36
CA THR A 264 6.83 13.79 -2.86
C THR A 264 7.46 14.91 -3.65
N SER A 265 8.55 15.46 -3.12
CA SER A 265 9.37 16.47 -3.78
C SER A 265 10.31 15.91 -4.87
N PHE A 266 10.20 14.62 -5.22
CA PHE A 266 11.07 13.96 -6.17
C PHE A 266 11.13 14.65 -7.52
N ASN A 267 12.33 14.94 -8.01
CA ASN A 267 12.58 15.62 -9.28
C ASN A 267 13.63 14.91 -10.15
N GLY A 268 13.92 13.65 -9.84
CA GLY A 268 14.95 12.86 -10.52
C GLY A 268 16.00 12.33 -9.54
N TRP A 269 16.66 11.27 -9.93
CA TRP A 269 17.62 10.55 -9.09
C TRP A 269 18.92 11.36 -8.76
N ASP A 270 19.22 12.38 -9.53
CA ASP A 270 20.41 13.22 -9.45
C ASP A 270 20.13 14.64 -8.92
N HIS A 271 18.86 14.94 -8.58
CA HIS A 271 18.46 16.22 -8.00
C HIS A 271 18.29 16.13 -6.49
N HIS A 272 18.72 17.19 -5.78
CA HIS A 272 18.50 17.28 -4.35
C HIS A 272 17.00 17.43 -4.04
N PRO A 273 16.40 16.59 -3.18
CA PRO A 273 14.94 16.52 -3.04
C PRO A 273 14.31 17.76 -2.42
N VAL A 274 15.08 18.64 -1.80
CA VAL A 274 14.59 19.90 -1.22
C VAL A 274 15.06 21.10 -2.05
N LEU A 275 16.36 21.23 -2.33
CA LEU A 275 16.90 22.39 -3.03
C LEU A 275 16.44 22.46 -4.50
N ASP A 276 16.26 21.31 -5.15
CA ASP A 276 15.81 21.16 -6.53
C ASP A 276 14.46 20.40 -6.61
N GLY A 277 13.75 20.28 -5.49
CA GLY A 277 12.52 19.50 -5.37
C GLY A 277 11.35 20.11 -6.14
N ARG A 278 10.43 19.24 -6.61
CA ARG A 278 9.18 19.70 -7.23
C ARG A 278 8.15 20.08 -6.17
N PRO A 279 7.21 20.98 -6.48
CA PRO A 279 6.01 21.19 -5.66
C PRO A 279 5.22 19.89 -5.54
N PHE A 280 4.76 19.56 -4.34
CA PHE A 280 4.05 18.30 -4.08
C PHE A 280 2.73 18.48 -3.31
N VAL A 281 2.59 19.53 -2.50
CA VAL A 281 1.36 19.79 -1.74
C VAL A 281 0.21 20.22 -2.65
N ALA A 282 0.43 21.23 -3.49
CA ALA A 282 -0.62 21.73 -4.37
C ALA A 282 -1.08 20.71 -5.42
N PRO A 283 -0.20 19.98 -6.13
CA PRO A 283 -0.62 18.89 -7.01
C PRO A 283 -1.40 17.79 -6.31
N CYS A 284 -1.01 17.40 -5.09
CA CYS A 284 -1.73 16.41 -4.29
C CYS A 284 -3.19 16.84 -4.04
N ARG A 285 -3.39 18.08 -3.61
CA ARG A 285 -4.71 18.65 -3.35
C ARG A 285 -5.55 18.79 -4.61
N GLN A 286 -4.96 19.25 -5.72
CA GLN A 286 -5.66 19.38 -7.01
C GLN A 286 -6.17 18.04 -7.54
N GLU A 287 -5.40 16.96 -7.40
CA GLU A 287 -5.83 15.63 -7.79
C GLU A 287 -6.96 15.11 -6.90
N LEU A 288 -6.92 15.37 -5.60
CA LEU A 288 -8.00 15.04 -4.67
C LEU A 288 -9.28 15.85 -4.96
N ASP A 289 -9.15 17.13 -5.29
CA ASP A 289 -10.30 17.98 -5.69
C ASP A 289 -10.96 17.40 -6.95
N ALA A 290 -10.17 17.13 -7.98
CA ALA A 290 -10.67 16.54 -9.23
C ALA A 290 -11.32 15.16 -9.02
N ALA A 291 -10.73 14.31 -8.18
CA ALA A 291 -11.29 13.01 -7.84
C ALA A 291 -12.60 13.13 -7.07
N GLY A 292 -12.69 14.08 -6.13
CA GLY A 292 -13.92 14.37 -5.37
C GLY A 292 -15.05 14.85 -6.27
N GLU A 293 -14.76 15.74 -7.22
CA GLU A 293 -15.73 16.24 -8.22
C GLU A 293 -16.19 15.15 -9.18
N LYS A 294 -15.28 14.28 -9.62
CA LYS A 294 -15.58 13.17 -10.52
C LYS A 294 -16.50 12.12 -9.90
N GLY A 295 -16.37 11.89 -8.60
CA GLY A 295 -17.16 10.95 -7.83
C GLY A 295 -16.77 9.48 -8.02
N TYR A 296 -17.08 8.67 -7.00
CA TYR A 296 -16.60 7.29 -6.87
C TYR A 296 -16.88 6.39 -8.06
N ASP A 297 -18.11 6.40 -8.60
CA ASP A 297 -18.49 5.46 -9.67
C ASP A 297 -17.73 5.77 -10.98
N ALA A 298 -17.49 7.04 -11.28
CA ALA A 298 -16.70 7.44 -12.43
C ALA A 298 -15.20 7.16 -12.24
N LEU A 299 -14.67 7.31 -11.03
CA LEU A 299 -13.30 6.90 -10.66
C LEU A 299 -13.13 5.39 -10.86
N ARG A 300 -14.06 4.59 -10.34
CA ARG A 300 -14.07 3.14 -10.47
C ARG A 300 -14.10 2.70 -11.94
N GLN A 301 -14.98 3.29 -12.73
CA GLN A 301 -15.08 2.96 -14.16
C GLN A 301 -13.77 3.27 -14.90
N ALA A 302 -13.15 4.42 -14.63
CA ALA A 302 -11.89 4.80 -15.25
C ALA A 302 -10.75 3.86 -14.83
N HIS A 303 -10.67 3.50 -13.54
CA HIS A 303 -9.70 2.57 -13.00
C HIS A 303 -9.81 1.19 -13.66
N VAL A 304 -11.02 0.61 -13.67
CA VAL A 304 -11.25 -0.72 -14.26
C VAL A 304 -10.91 -0.74 -15.76
N ALA A 305 -11.30 0.30 -16.50
CA ALA A 305 -11.01 0.38 -17.93
C ALA A 305 -9.50 0.47 -18.22
N ASP A 306 -8.76 1.27 -17.43
CA ASP A 306 -7.31 1.40 -17.54
C ASP A 306 -6.60 0.09 -17.16
N HIS A 307 -6.98 -0.52 -16.04
CA HIS A 307 -6.42 -1.79 -15.56
C HIS A 307 -6.64 -2.93 -16.58
N GLN A 308 -7.86 -3.10 -17.06
CA GLN A 308 -8.20 -4.14 -18.04
C GLN A 308 -7.49 -3.94 -19.38
N ALA A 309 -7.27 -2.70 -19.82
CA ALA A 309 -6.51 -2.43 -21.05
C ALA A 309 -5.06 -2.98 -21.00
N LEU A 310 -4.51 -3.19 -19.80
CA LEU A 310 -3.21 -3.83 -19.60
C LEU A 310 -3.36 -5.32 -19.29
N TYR A 311 -4.24 -5.67 -18.35
CA TYR A 311 -4.40 -7.03 -17.84
C TYR A 311 -4.91 -8.01 -18.91
N ASP A 312 -5.92 -7.64 -19.69
CA ASP A 312 -6.55 -8.50 -20.70
C ASP A 312 -5.67 -8.74 -21.95
N ARG A 313 -4.43 -8.22 -21.96
CA ARG A 313 -3.45 -8.45 -23.05
C ARG A 313 -2.85 -9.85 -23.03
N VAL A 314 -2.90 -10.52 -21.89
CA VAL A 314 -2.38 -11.88 -21.70
C VAL A 314 -3.38 -12.67 -20.87
N GLU A 315 -3.73 -13.87 -21.33
CA GLU A 315 -4.59 -14.81 -20.63
C GLU A 315 -3.93 -16.20 -20.63
N LEU A 316 -3.98 -16.87 -19.48
CA LEU A 316 -3.54 -18.24 -19.34
C LEU A 316 -4.64 -19.07 -18.69
N GLU A 317 -5.17 -20.04 -19.43
CA GLU A 317 -6.11 -21.05 -18.93
C GLU A 317 -5.47 -22.44 -18.99
N LEU A 318 -5.30 -23.07 -17.82
CA LEU A 318 -4.75 -24.42 -17.71
C LEU A 318 -5.84 -25.46 -17.36
N GLY A 319 -7.10 -25.03 -17.28
CA GLY A 319 -8.21 -25.82 -16.79
C GLY A 319 -8.36 -25.71 -15.28
N GLY A 320 -9.02 -26.68 -14.68
CA GLY A 320 -9.33 -26.74 -13.24
C GLY A 320 -10.80 -27.02 -12.99
N GLY A 321 -11.11 -27.53 -11.79
CA GLY A 321 -12.44 -27.92 -11.34
C GLY A 321 -13.04 -26.93 -10.35
N ASP A 322 -13.77 -27.47 -9.38
CA ASP A 322 -14.43 -26.71 -8.32
C ASP A 322 -13.43 -26.14 -7.28
N GLU A 323 -12.16 -26.59 -7.29
CA GLU A 323 -11.10 -26.09 -6.42
C GLU A 323 -10.87 -24.58 -6.57
N LYS A 324 -11.12 -24.01 -7.75
CA LYS A 324 -11.04 -22.58 -8.00
C LYS A 324 -12.02 -21.73 -7.17
N LEU A 325 -13.06 -22.36 -6.60
CA LEU A 325 -14.04 -21.72 -5.73
C LEU A 325 -13.60 -21.69 -4.27
N LEU A 326 -12.54 -22.40 -3.91
CA LEU A 326 -12.02 -22.44 -2.56
C LEU A 326 -11.22 -21.16 -2.23
N PRO A 327 -11.14 -20.78 -0.93
CA PRO A 327 -10.25 -19.71 -0.49
C PRO A 327 -8.80 -19.98 -0.91
N THR A 328 -8.07 -18.92 -1.20
CA THR A 328 -6.69 -19.01 -1.70
C THR A 328 -5.75 -19.70 -0.71
N ASP A 329 -5.90 -19.46 0.59
CA ASP A 329 -5.14 -20.13 1.65
C ASP A 329 -5.42 -21.64 1.72
N GLU A 330 -6.66 -22.06 1.51
CA GLU A 330 -7.02 -23.47 1.45
C GLU A 330 -6.43 -24.15 0.20
N ARG A 331 -6.44 -23.47 -0.94
CA ARG A 331 -5.82 -23.95 -2.19
C ARG A 331 -4.30 -24.11 -2.03
N LEU A 332 -3.63 -23.12 -1.45
CA LEU A 332 -2.19 -23.16 -1.16
C LEU A 332 -1.85 -24.32 -0.21
N TYR A 333 -2.62 -24.48 0.86
CA TYR A 333 -2.42 -25.59 1.80
C TYR A 333 -2.56 -26.97 1.13
N ARG A 334 -3.56 -27.16 0.26
CA ARG A 334 -3.74 -28.41 -0.48
C ARG A 334 -2.58 -28.67 -1.43
N HIS A 335 -2.13 -27.64 -2.14
CA HIS A 335 -0.99 -27.71 -3.04
C HIS A 335 0.30 -28.09 -2.31
N GLU A 336 0.59 -27.52 -1.15
CA GLU A 336 1.74 -27.87 -0.32
C GLU A 336 1.69 -29.33 0.16
N ASN A 337 0.49 -29.92 0.28
CA ASN A 337 0.29 -31.32 0.62
C ASN A 337 0.21 -32.27 -0.59
N GLY A 338 0.55 -31.79 -1.79
CA GLY A 338 0.72 -32.58 -3.00
C GLY A 338 -0.53 -32.71 -3.88
N GLU A 339 -1.56 -31.89 -3.68
CA GLU A 339 -2.70 -31.80 -4.58
C GLU A 339 -2.37 -30.83 -5.75
N ASP A 340 -2.66 -31.25 -6.99
CA ASP A 340 -2.51 -30.38 -8.14
C ASP A 340 -3.71 -29.43 -8.25
N ASP A 341 -3.42 -28.15 -8.52
CA ASP A 341 -4.42 -27.11 -8.78
C ASP A 341 -4.01 -26.27 -10.00
N LEU A 342 -4.50 -26.69 -11.17
CA LEU A 342 -4.15 -26.02 -12.43
C LEU A 342 -4.63 -24.57 -12.49
N ALA A 343 -5.77 -24.28 -11.88
CA ALA A 343 -6.27 -22.91 -11.81
C ALA A 343 -5.42 -22.04 -10.86
N LEU A 344 -4.80 -22.60 -9.82
CA LEU A 344 -3.84 -21.88 -8.98
C LEU A 344 -2.54 -21.56 -9.73
N TYR A 345 -2.07 -22.48 -10.57
CA TYR A 345 -0.91 -22.22 -11.44
C TYR A 345 -1.19 -21.11 -12.45
N ALA A 346 -2.38 -21.11 -13.07
CA ALA A 346 -2.79 -20.03 -13.96
C ALA A 346 -2.92 -18.68 -13.24
N LEU A 347 -3.40 -18.69 -11.99
CA LEU A 347 -3.51 -17.49 -11.17
C LEU A 347 -2.14 -16.92 -10.74
N TYR A 348 -1.14 -17.79 -10.56
CA TYR A 348 0.23 -17.39 -10.24
C TYR A 348 0.95 -16.74 -11.44
N PHE A 349 0.62 -17.12 -12.66
CA PHE A 349 1.17 -16.55 -13.90
C PHE A 349 0.78 -15.09 -14.07
#